data_0ef8419b1dc6c0e5a00888365e7aef8b
#
_entry.id   0ef8419b1dc6c0e5a00888365e7aef8b
#
_cell.length_a   1.000
_cell.length_b   1.000
_cell.length_c   1.000
_cell.angle_alpha   90.00
_cell.angle_beta   90.00
_cell.angle_gamma   90.00
#
_symmetry.space_group_name_H-M   'P 1'
#
loop_
_entity.id
_entity.type
_entity.pdbx_description
1 polymer ?
#
loop_
_entity_poly.entity_id
_entity_poly.type
_entity_poly.pdbx_seq_one_letter_code
_entity_poly.pdbx_strand_id
1 'polypeptide(L)'
;MRPSLPPLALLAALLAAPVAAQQPPDPVADSIVRNLTRGLRIPGQSAQPPATPGPSTGPVRAETTAPPDRPAVSLMVTFPTGSAALTPQAAALVGSLARALGSADLATYRFRIEGHTDTVGSAALNQTLSERRAATVRDMLVARYGLPPARLEAVGLGETQLLVPTPDGRAEARNRRVQVINLGE
;
A
#
# COMPACT_ATOMS: atom_id res chain seq x y z
N MET A 1 -18.00 -70.78 -32.42
CA MET A 1 -18.59 -69.58 -31.82
C MET A 1 -17.49 -68.83 -31.08
N ARG A 2 -17.04 -67.67 -31.60
CA ARG A 2 -16.04 -66.81 -30.96
C ARG A 2 -16.80 -65.58 -30.47
N PRO A 3 -16.67 -65.12 -29.20
CA PRO A 3 -17.25 -63.88 -28.74
C PRO A 3 -16.32 -62.69 -29.15
N SER A 4 -16.91 -61.74 -29.83
CA SER A 4 -16.26 -60.46 -30.18
C SER A 4 -16.31 -59.49 -28.98
N LEU A 5 -15.17 -58.98 -28.60
CA LEU A 5 -15.02 -57.90 -27.60
C LEU A 5 -15.32 -56.56 -28.25
N PRO A 6 -16.02 -55.63 -27.56
CA PRO A 6 -16.23 -54.26 -28.04
C PRO A 6 -14.99 -53.38 -27.89
N PRO A 7 -14.80 -52.35 -28.71
CA PRO A 7 -13.65 -51.47 -28.63
C PRO A 7 -13.76 -50.54 -27.42
N LEU A 8 -12.64 -50.44 -26.69
CA LEU A 8 -12.45 -49.55 -25.56
C LEU A 8 -12.37 -48.08 -26.06
N ALA A 9 -13.40 -47.29 -25.78
CA ALA A 9 -13.41 -45.87 -26.13
C ALA A 9 -12.50 -45.13 -25.13
N LEU A 10 -11.39 -44.59 -25.64
CA LEU A 10 -10.46 -43.75 -24.91
C LEU A 10 -11.08 -42.36 -24.74
N LEU A 11 -11.62 -42.06 -23.55
CA LEU A 11 -12.15 -40.75 -23.19
C LEU A 11 -10.98 -39.83 -22.86
N ALA A 12 -10.53 -38.99 -23.77
CA ALA A 12 -9.54 -37.95 -23.52
C ALA A 12 -10.16 -36.84 -22.70
N ALA A 13 -9.86 -36.81 -21.39
CA ALA A 13 -10.22 -35.71 -20.51
C ALA A 13 -9.34 -34.51 -20.87
N LEU A 14 -9.91 -33.50 -21.51
CA LEU A 14 -9.30 -32.23 -21.79
C LEU A 14 -9.24 -31.46 -20.43
N LEU A 15 -8.10 -31.47 -19.78
CA LEU A 15 -7.83 -30.63 -18.60
C LEU A 15 -7.75 -29.18 -19.07
N ALA A 16 -8.87 -28.46 -18.94
CA ALA A 16 -8.89 -27.01 -19.10
C ALA A 16 -8.07 -26.40 -17.95
N ALA A 17 -6.89 -25.85 -18.27
CA ALA A 17 -6.13 -25.04 -17.34
C ALA A 17 -6.99 -23.84 -16.89
N PRO A 18 -7.01 -23.49 -15.58
CA PRO A 18 -7.74 -22.31 -15.14
C PRO A 18 -7.11 -21.08 -15.81
N VAL A 19 -7.93 -20.38 -16.62
CA VAL A 19 -7.59 -19.04 -17.10
C VAL A 19 -7.44 -18.18 -15.84
N ALA A 20 -6.20 -17.80 -15.52
CA ALA A 20 -5.94 -16.82 -14.48
C ALA A 20 -6.72 -15.55 -14.83
N ALA A 21 -7.78 -15.28 -14.08
CA ALA A 21 -8.59 -14.08 -14.24
C ALA A 21 -7.65 -12.89 -14.05
N GLN A 22 -7.33 -12.19 -15.14
CA GLN A 22 -6.57 -10.93 -15.08
C GLN A 22 -7.41 -9.94 -14.29
N GLN A 23 -6.91 -9.57 -13.11
CA GLN A 23 -7.55 -8.52 -12.32
C GLN A 23 -7.57 -7.23 -13.15
N PRO A 24 -8.67 -6.47 -13.11
CA PRO A 24 -8.73 -5.20 -13.81
C PRO A 24 -7.60 -4.28 -13.33
N PRO A 25 -7.05 -3.43 -14.21
CA PRO A 25 -5.97 -2.52 -13.85
C PRO A 25 -6.37 -1.62 -12.70
N ASP A 26 -5.52 -1.50 -11.69
CA ASP A 26 -5.71 -0.63 -10.53
C ASP A 26 -4.75 0.56 -10.61
N PRO A 27 -5.18 1.71 -11.15
CA PRO A 27 -4.32 2.88 -11.33
C PRO A 27 -3.78 3.44 -10.01
N VAL A 28 -4.47 3.16 -8.91
CA VAL A 28 -4.03 3.56 -7.56
C VAL A 28 -2.84 2.67 -7.14
N ALA A 29 -2.95 1.35 -7.30
CA ALA A 29 -1.85 0.43 -7.03
C ALA A 29 -0.63 0.73 -7.91
N ASP A 30 -0.82 0.97 -9.21
CA ASP A 30 0.25 1.33 -10.14
C ASP A 30 0.96 2.63 -9.74
N SER A 31 0.20 3.62 -9.25
CA SER A 31 0.77 4.86 -8.73
C SER A 31 1.61 4.62 -7.47
N ILE A 32 1.18 3.74 -6.58
CA ILE A 32 1.91 3.36 -5.37
C ILE A 32 3.22 2.65 -5.76
N VAL A 33 3.17 1.67 -6.67
CA VAL A 33 4.37 0.98 -7.18
C VAL A 33 5.39 1.99 -7.72
N ARG A 34 4.97 2.87 -8.65
CA ARG A 34 5.87 3.89 -9.22
C ARG A 34 6.54 4.78 -8.17
N ASN A 35 5.84 5.16 -7.10
CA ASN A 35 6.41 5.98 -6.04
C ASN A 35 7.38 5.18 -5.15
N LEU A 36 7.04 3.93 -4.81
CA LEU A 36 7.85 3.06 -3.95
C LEU A 36 9.05 2.43 -4.66
N THR A 37 9.10 2.47 -5.99
CA THR A 37 10.23 2.01 -6.80
C THR A 37 11.09 3.15 -7.35
N ARG A 38 10.72 4.41 -7.06
CA ARG A 38 11.45 5.58 -7.57
C ARG A 38 12.91 5.56 -7.14
N GLY A 39 13.82 5.57 -8.12
CA GLY A 39 15.27 5.55 -7.87
C GLY A 39 15.84 4.17 -7.56
N LEU A 40 15.02 3.12 -7.50
CA LEU A 40 15.50 1.74 -7.42
C LEU A 40 15.86 1.24 -8.83
N ARG A 41 16.96 0.48 -8.92
CA ARG A 41 17.29 -0.25 -10.15
C ARG A 41 16.52 -1.57 -10.15
N ILE A 42 15.40 -1.61 -10.85
CA ILE A 42 14.64 -2.85 -11.06
C ILE A 42 15.25 -3.56 -12.27
N PRO A 43 15.73 -4.80 -12.13
CA PRO A 43 16.22 -5.58 -13.27
C PRO A 43 15.12 -5.71 -14.33
N GLY A 44 15.40 -5.24 -15.57
CA GLY A 44 14.46 -5.34 -16.70
C GLY A 44 13.60 -4.10 -16.98
N GLN A 45 13.65 -3.04 -16.16
CA GLN A 45 13.03 -1.76 -16.49
C GLN A 45 14.08 -0.77 -17.02
N SER A 46 13.82 -0.24 -18.21
CA SER A 46 14.60 0.90 -18.74
C SER A 46 14.45 2.09 -17.80
N ALA A 47 15.58 2.73 -17.46
CA ALA A 47 15.59 3.91 -16.59
C ALA A 47 14.73 5.02 -17.21
N GLN A 48 13.52 5.20 -16.70
CA GLN A 48 12.65 6.28 -17.07
C GLN A 48 13.14 7.54 -16.34
N PRO A 49 13.34 8.69 -17.03
CA PRO A 49 13.74 9.92 -16.37
C PRO A 49 12.78 10.25 -15.22
N PRO A 50 13.26 10.83 -14.11
CA PRO A 50 12.37 11.21 -13.01
C PRO A 50 11.36 12.22 -13.52
N ALA A 51 10.10 11.79 -13.66
CA ALA A 51 9.00 12.70 -13.93
C ALA A 51 8.90 13.66 -12.74
N THR A 52 9.00 14.96 -13.01
CA THR A 52 8.77 16.01 -12.01
C THR A 52 7.38 15.80 -11.40
N PRO A 53 7.26 15.63 -10.06
CA PRO A 53 5.96 15.43 -9.46
C PRO A 53 5.11 16.69 -9.64
N GLY A 54 4.10 16.61 -10.50
CA GLY A 54 3.02 17.59 -10.48
C GLY A 54 2.21 17.48 -9.19
N PRO A 55 1.50 18.55 -8.74
CA PRO A 55 0.68 18.51 -7.56
C PRO A 55 -0.38 17.39 -7.69
N SER A 56 -0.23 16.34 -6.90
CA SER A 56 -1.15 15.20 -6.90
C SER A 56 -2.36 15.56 -6.05
N THR A 57 -3.54 15.65 -6.66
CA THR A 57 -4.81 15.89 -5.97
C THR A 57 -5.55 14.62 -5.55
N GLY A 58 -4.99 13.44 -5.90
CA GLY A 58 -5.59 12.14 -5.62
C GLY A 58 -5.34 11.62 -4.19
N PRO A 59 -5.87 10.42 -3.87
CA PRO A 59 -5.68 9.77 -2.57
C PRO A 59 -4.24 9.27 -2.35
N VAL A 60 -3.41 9.23 -3.40
CA VAL A 60 -2.00 8.86 -3.38
C VAL A 60 -1.18 10.07 -3.76
N ARG A 61 -0.20 10.43 -2.92
CA ARG A 61 0.65 11.61 -3.10
C ARG A 61 2.12 11.24 -3.06
N ALA A 62 2.91 11.87 -3.91
CA ALA A 62 4.35 11.72 -3.94
C ALA A 62 5.06 12.54 -2.85
N GLU A 63 4.40 13.58 -2.31
CA GLU A 63 4.95 14.42 -1.25
C GLU A 63 5.00 13.63 0.07
N THR A 64 6.18 13.53 0.64
CA THR A 64 6.44 12.77 1.87
C THR A 64 7.42 13.51 2.78
N THR A 65 7.49 13.10 4.03
CA THR A 65 8.52 13.52 4.99
C THR A 65 9.64 12.47 5.14
N ALA A 66 9.64 11.46 4.28
CA ALA A 66 10.68 10.43 4.27
C ALA A 66 12.05 11.03 3.88
N PRO A 67 13.15 10.40 4.32
CA PRO A 67 14.49 10.74 3.85
C PRO A 67 14.57 10.68 2.31
N PRO A 68 15.33 11.59 1.67
CA PRO A 68 15.36 11.72 0.20
C PRO A 68 15.94 10.48 -0.52
N ASP A 69 16.70 9.66 0.18
CA ASP A 69 17.27 8.39 -0.30
C ASP A 69 16.29 7.21 -0.19
N ARG A 70 15.11 7.41 0.40
CA ARG A 70 14.10 6.36 0.60
C ARG A 70 12.87 6.60 -0.26
N PRO A 71 12.53 5.69 -1.18
CA PRO A 71 11.28 5.77 -1.92
C PRO A 71 10.09 5.70 -0.96
N ALA A 72 9.17 6.65 -1.09
CA ALA A 72 8.01 6.73 -0.21
C ALA A 72 6.80 7.29 -0.93
N VAL A 73 5.61 7.08 -0.34
CA VAL A 73 4.34 7.58 -0.82
C VAL A 73 3.43 7.95 0.35
N SER A 74 2.73 9.05 0.25
CA SER A 74 1.68 9.43 1.21
C SER A 74 0.30 9.00 0.71
N LEU A 75 -0.46 8.35 1.58
CA LEU A 75 -1.83 7.91 1.36
C LEU A 75 -2.77 8.74 2.23
N MET A 76 -3.77 9.35 1.61
CA MET A 76 -4.82 10.10 2.31
C MET A 76 -5.85 9.13 2.89
N VAL A 77 -5.45 8.36 3.89
CA VAL A 77 -6.31 7.39 4.58
C VAL A 77 -7.24 8.12 5.54
N THR A 78 -8.52 8.09 5.26
CA THR A 78 -9.53 8.78 6.08
C THR A 78 -9.97 7.90 7.26
N PHE A 79 -9.91 8.50 8.45
CA PHE A 79 -10.42 7.92 9.69
C PHE A 79 -11.47 8.85 10.30
N PRO A 80 -12.49 8.34 10.98
CA PRO A 80 -13.37 9.18 11.80
C PRO A 80 -12.59 9.92 12.89
N THR A 81 -13.10 11.04 13.35
CA THR A 81 -12.45 11.86 14.39
C THR A 81 -12.16 11.03 15.65
N GLY A 82 -10.93 11.09 16.15
CA GLY A 82 -10.50 10.35 17.34
C GLY A 82 -10.45 8.81 17.17
N SER A 83 -10.67 8.30 15.94
CA SER A 83 -10.75 6.87 15.65
C SER A 83 -9.57 6.38 14.81
N ALA A 84 -9.26 5.10 14.96
CA ALA A 84 -8.36 4.36 14.08
C ALA A 84 -9.11 3.33 13.20
N ALA A 85 -10.45 3.30 13.24
CA ALA A 85 -11.26 2.46 12.37
C ALA A 85 -11.22 3.00 10.93
N LEU A 86 -10.98 2.11 9.96
CA LEU A 86 -10.96 2.50 8.54
C LEU A 86 -12.39 2.72 8.02
N THR A 87 -12.60 3.80 7.30
CA THR A 87 -13.81 3.96 6.49
C THR A 87 -13.80 2.98 5.31
N PRO A 88 -14.95 2.67 4.67
CA PRO A 88 -14.98 1.82 3.47
C PRO A 88 -14.05 2.33 2.36
N GLN A 89 -13.97 3.64 2.17
CA GLN A 89 -13.07 4.25 1.20
C GLN A 89 -11.58 4.07 1.58
N ALA A 90 -11.25 4.24 2.86
CA ALA A 90 -9.89 3.98 3.36
C ALA A 90 -9.52 2.51 3.22
N ALA A 91 -10.45 1.59 3.50
CA ALA A 91 -10.24 0.16 3.32
C ALA A 91 -9.97 -0.21 1.86
N ALA A 92 -10.67 0.42 0.90
CA ALA A 92 -10.40 0.23 -0.52
C ALA A 92 -9.00 0.71 -0.90
N LEU A 93 -8.56 1.87 -0.39
CA LEU A 93 -7.21 2.40 -0.61
C LEU A 93 -6.12 1.47 -0.03
N VAL A 94 -6.35 0.90 1.16
CA VAL A 94 -5.46 -0.13 1.74
C VAL A 94 -5.45 -1.39 0.87
N GLY A 95 -6.55 -1.74 0.21
CA GLY A 95 -6.62 -2.81 -0.78
C GLY A 95 -5.72 -2.55 -2.00
N SER A 96 -5.70 -1.32 -2.53
CA SER A 96 -4.77 -0.93 -3.60
C SER A 96 -3.32 -0.95 -3.13
N LEU A 97 -3.05 -0.53 -1.89
CA LEU A 97 -1.73 -0.66 -1.26
C LEU A 97 -1.31 -2.13 -1.18
N ALA A 98 -2.19 -3.03 -0.75
CA ALA A 98 -1.89 -4.46 -0.67
C ALA A 98 -1.51 -5.06 -2.03
N ARG A 99 -2.24 -4.70 -3.10
CA ARG A 99 -1.90 -5.12 -4.48
C ARG A 99 -0.53 -4.59 -4.91
N ALA A 100 -0.22 -3.33 -4.60
CA ALA A 100 1.07 -2.73 -4.89
C ALA A 100 2.21 -3.47 -4.17
N LEU A 101 2.10 -3.66 -2.84
CA LEU A 101 3.14 -4.32 -2.03
C LEU A 101 3.29 -5.82 -2.34
N GLY A 102 2.26 -6.45 -2.91
CA GLY A 102 2.26 -7.83 -3.38
C GLY A 102 2.72 -8.01 -4.82
N SER A 103 2.97 -6.92 -5.57
CA SER A 103 3.46 -6.98 -6.94
C SER A 103 4.87 -7.59 -7.02
N ALA A 104 5.23 -8.13 -8.17
CA ALA A 104 6.56 -8.70 -8.40
C ALA A 104 7.68 -7.67 -8.14
N ASP A 105 7.44 -6.40 -8.48
CA ASP A 105 8.42 -5.30 -8.33
C ASP A 105 8.72 -4.97 -6.86
N LEU A 106 7.81 -5.30 -5.94
CA LEU A 106 7.90 -4.94 -4.52
C LEU A 106 7.90 -6.14 -3.57
N ALA A 107 7.80 -7.37 -4.09
CA ALA A 107 7.59 -8.59 -3.28
C ALA A 107 8.72 -8.88 -2.28
N THR A 108 9.97 -8.51 -2.59
CA THR A 108 11.15 -8.75 -1.74
C THR A 108 11.42 -7.64 -0.74
N TYR A 109 10.78 -6.46 -0.92
CA TYR A 109 11.06 -5.28 -0.11
C TYR A 109 10.30 -5.27 1.21
N ARG A 110 10.87 -4.58 2.20
CA ARG A 110 10.27 -4.28 3.50
C ARG A 110 9.75 -2.84 3.52
N PHE A 111 8.72 -2.60 4.31
CA PHE A 111 8.04 -1.31 4.34
C PHE A 111 7.79 -0.85 5.76
N ARG A 112 7.94 0.46 5.99
CA ARG A 112 7.45 1.14 7.18
C ARG A 112 6.17 1.89 6.86
N ILE A 113 5.15 1.67 7.67
CA ILE A 113 3.86 2.34 7.62
C ILE A 113 3.85 3.37 8.74
N GLU A 114 3.86 4.65 8.39
CA GLU A 114 3.90 5.75 9.33
C GLU A 114 2.54 6.44 9.40
N GLY A 115 1.98 6.55 10.62
CA GLY A 115 0.79 7.34 10.89
C GLY A 115 1.15 8.76 11.27
N HIS A 116 0.43 9.75 10.72
CA HIS A 116 0.61 11.16 11.01
C HIS A 116 -0.73 11.83 11.35
N THR A 117 -0.67 12.87 12.18
CA THR A 117 -1.79 13.74 12.52
C THR A 117 -1.52 15.18 12.11
N ASP A 118 -2.52 16.02 12.15
CA ASP A 118 -2.33 17.46 12.25
C ASP A 118 -2.08 17.86 13.71
N THR A 119 -1.98 19.16 13.97
CA THR A 119 -1.66 19.73 15.29
C THR A 119 -2.92 19.97 16.15
N VAL A 120 -4.07 19.40 15.79
CA VAL A 120 -5.29 19.52 16.60
C VAL A 120 -5.28 18.50 17.73
N GLY A 121 -5.36 18.95 18.95
CA GLY A 121 -5.33 18.13 20.17
C GLY A 121 -3.97 18.21 20.88
N SER A 122 -3.75 17.31 21.84
CA SER A 122 -2.44 17.24 22.50
C SER A 122 -1.48 16.32 21.74
N ALA A 123 -0.19 16.62 21.79
CA ALA A 123 0.85 15.79 21.16
C ALA A 123 0.79 14.33 21.63
N ALA A 124 0.51 14.08 22.92
CA ALA A 124 0.39 12.72 23.47
C ALA A 124 -0.80 11.94 22.86
N LEU A 125 -1.95 12.61 22.69
CA LEU A 125 -3.11 12.00 22.03
C LEU A 125 -2.83 11.73 20.54
N ASN A 126 -2.19 12.68 19.87
CA ASN A 126 -1.81 12.56 18.46
C ASN A 126 -0.79 11.44 18.25
N GLN A 127 0.17 11.27 19.15
CA GLN A 127 1.12 10.15 19.15
C GLN A 127 0.37 8.80 19.21
N THR A 128 -0.46 8.62 20.26
CA THR A 128 -1.23 7.39 20.44
C THR A 128 -2.18 7.11 19.27
N LEU A 129 -2.84 8.13 18.74
CA LEU A 129 -3.79 8.00 17.61
C LEU A 129 -3.07 7.57 16.33
N SER A 130 -1.92 8.17 16.05
CA SER A 130 -1.10 7.85 14.87
C SER A 130 -0.56 6.42 14.92
N GLU A 131 -0.11 5.94 16.09
CA GLU A 131 0.32 4.56 16.30
C GLU A 131 -0.81 3.56 16.01
N ARG A 132 -1.99 3.81 16.56
CA ARG A 132 -3.17 2.96 16.32
C ARG A 132 -3.57 2.93 14.84
N ARG A 133 -3.50 4.05 14.14
CA ARG A 133 -3.82 4.14 12.71
C ARG A 133 -2.81 3.37 11.85
N ALA A 134 -1.52 3.53 12.11
CA ALA A 134 -0.48 2.76 11.43
C ALA A 134 -0.64 1.25 11.67
N ALA A 135 -0.90 0.85 12.92
CA ALA A 135 -1.15 -0.54 13.28
C ALA A 135 -2.39 -1.10 12.57
N THR A 136 -3.51 -0.36 12.52
CA THR A 136 -4.73 -0.78 11.82
C THR A 136 -4.47 -1.06 10.34
N VAL A 137 -3.70 -0.21 9.66
CA VAL A 137 -3.35 -0.42 8.25
C VAL A 137 -2.47 -1.66 8.09
N ARG A 138 -1.42 -1.82 8.91
CA ARG A 138 -0.55 -3.01 8.91
C ARG A 138 -1.36 -4.28 9.14
N ASP A 139 -2.20 -4.29 10.16
CA ASP A 139 -2.97 -5.48 10.56
C ASP A 139 -3.97 -5.88 9.47
N MET A 140 -4.57 -4.92 8.78
CA MET A 140 -5.42 -5.19 7.62
C MET A 140 -4.61 -5.80 6.46
N LEU A 141 -3.41 -5.30 6.18
CA LEU A 141 -2.52 -5.85 5.15
C LEU A 141 -2.13 -7.30 5.46
N VAL A 142 -1.86 -7.61 6.72
CA VAL A 142 -1.53 -8.97 7.15
C VAL A 142 -2.75 -9.88 7.16
N ALA A 143 -3.81 -9.49 7.89
CA ALA A 143 -4.94 -10.38 8.17
C ALA A 143 -5.84 -10.60 6.96
N ARG A 144 -6.06 -9.56 6.14
CA ARG A 144 -6.99 -9.62 5.00
C ARG A 144 -6.31 -9.93 3.68
N TYR A 145 -5.07 -9.46 3.51
CA TYR A 145 -4.36 -9.56 2.22
C TYR A 145 -3.17 -10.52 2.27
N GLY A 146 -2.86 -11.11 3.43
CA GLY A 146 -1.84 -12.14 3.58
C GLY A 146 -0.40 -11.66 3.40
N LEU A 147 -0.12 -10.35 3.53
CA LEU A 147 1.25 -9.88 3.47
C LEU A 147 2.05 -10.38 4.68
N PRO A 148 3.30 -10.84 4.49
CA PRO A 148 4.13 -11.32 5.59
C PRO A 148 4.37 -10.22 6.64
N PRO A 149 4.09 -10.46 7.94
CA PRO A 149 4.27 -9.45 8.99
C PRO A 149 5.71 -8.93 9.07
N ALA A 150 6.69 -9.80 8.79
CA ALA A 150 8.12 -9.45 8.80
C ALA A 150 8.50 -8.37 7.78
N ARG A 151 7.66 -8.14 6.76
CA ARG A 151 7.85 -7.09 5.77
C ARG A 151 7.28 -5.74 6.19
N LEU A 152 6.49 -5.67 7.28
CA LEU A 152 5.68 -4.51 7.62
C LEU A 152 6.00 -4.03 9.04
N GLU A 153 6.54 -2.83 9.15
CA GLU A 153 6.73 -2.10 10.40
C GLU A 153 5.65 -1.01 10.50
N ALA A 154 5.02 -0.82 11.67
CA ALA A 154 4.06 0.25 11.90
C ALA A 154 4.59 1.21 12.97
N VAL A 155 4.61 2.50 12.67
CA VAL A 155 5.12 3.56 13.55
C VAL A 155 4.13 4.73 13.56
N GLY A 156 3.82 5.26 14.73
CA GLY A 156 3.11 6.52 14.87
C GLY A 156 4.11 7.66 15.07
N LEU A 157 3.92 8.76 14.36
CA LEU A 157 4.75 9.96 14.46
C LEU A 157 3.94 11.17 14.95
N GLY A 158 2.64 10.99 15.18
CA GLY A 158 1.79 12.08 15.65
C GLY A 158 1.92 13.31 14.74
N GLU A 159 2.16 14.45 15.36
CA GLU A 159 2.35 15.75 14.72
C GLU A 159 3.85 16.14 14.56
N THR A 160 4.79 15.24 14.85
CA THR A 160 6.22 15.57 14.88
C THR A 160 6.82 15.80 13.48
N GLN A 161 6.21 15.23 12.43
CA GLN A 161 6.67 15.38 11.06
C GLN A 161 5.52 15.87 10.15
N LEU A 162 5.25 17.14 10.25
CA LEU A 162 4.23 17.80 9.44
C LEU A 162 4.68 17.88 7.98
N LEU A 163 3.82 17.47 7.03
CA LEU A 163 4.03 17.68 5.61
C LEU A 163 3.88 19.17 5.25
N VAL A 164 2.94 19.83 5.92
CA VAL A 164 2.70 21.25 5.83
C VAL A 164 2.87 21.85 7.21
N PRO A 165 3.88 22.72 7.44
CA PRO A 165 4.04 23.39 8.71
C PRO A 165 2.79 24.17 9.10
N THR A 166 2.25 23.89 10.28
CA THR A 166 1.07 24.57 10.84
C THR A 166 1.32 24.91 12.31
N PRO A 167 0.77 26.03 12.79
CA PRO A 167 0.75 26.29 14.23
C PRO A 167 -0.05 25.24 15.01
N ASP A 168 0.16 25.17 16.32
CA ASP A 168 -0.59 24.28 17.20
C ASP A 168 -2.11 24.55 17.12
N GLY A 169 -2.90 23.50 17.23
CA GLY A 169 -4.35 23.56 17.16
C GLY A 169 -4.94 23.82 15.78
N ARG A 170 -4.14 23.83 14.72
CA ARG A 170 -4.58 24.07 13.34
C ARG A 170 -4.84 22.80 12.59
N ALA A 171 -6.06 22.65 12.08
CA ALA A 171 -6.42 21.53 11.21
C ALA A 171 -5.78 21.67 9.83
N GLU A 172 -5.08 20.62 9.37
CA GLU A 172 -4.53 20.51 8.03
C GLU A 172 -4.71 19.08 7.50
N ALA A 173 -5.53 18.93 6.47
CA ALA A 173 -5.88 17.63 5.93
C ALA A 173 -4.66 16.87 5.38
N ARG A 174 -3.67 17.55 4.79
CA ARG A 174 -2.47 16.94 4.22
C ARG A 174 -1.55 16.35 5.30
N ASN A 175 -1.62 16.86 6.53
CA ASN A 175 -0.89 16.31 7.66
C ASN A 175 -1.52 15.00 8.17
N ARG A 176 -2.85 14.83 8.04
CA ARG A 176 -3.58 13.61 8.42
C ARG A 176 -3.44 12.55 7.34
N ARG A 177 -2.35 11.79 7.36
CA ARG A 177 -2.00 10.81 6.34
C ARG A 177 -1.40 9.53 6.92
N VAL A 178 -1.35 8.51 6.11
CA VAL A 178 -0.47 7.36 6.31
C VAL A 178 0.60 7.41 5.23
N GLN A 179 1.85 7.36 5.62
CA GLN A 179 3.00 7.34 4.74
C GLN A 179 3.57 5.93 4.69
N VAL A 180 3.95 5.46 3.52
CA VAL A 180 4.63 4.16 3.33
C VAL A 180 6.01 4.43 2.76
N ILE A 181 7.03 3.88 3.43
CA ILE A 181 8.44 4.04 3.08
C ILE A 181 8.99 2.67 2.72
N ASN A 182 9.68 2.58 1.60
CA ASN A 182 10.45 1.39 1.22
C ASN A 182 11.77 1.37 2.02
N LEU A 183 12.00 0.31 2.79
CA LEU A 183 13.18 0.13 3.64
C LEU A 183 14.33 -0.63 2.94
N GLY A 184 14.11 -1.06 1.70
CA GLY A 184 14.99 -1.99 1.02
C GLY A 184 14.62 -3.46 1.28
N GLU A 185 15.46 -4.37 0.78
CA GLU A 185 15.34 -5.81 0.97
C GLU A 185 15.79 -6.28 2.35
#